data_b9f86256e6912043252833d58664f19c
#
_entry.id   b9f86256e6912043252833d58664f19c
#
_cell.length_a   1.000
_cell.length_b   1.000
_cell.length_c   1.000
_cell.angle_alpha   90.00
_cell.angle_beta   90.00
_cell.angle_gamma   90.00
#
_symmetry.space_group_name_H-M   'P 1'
#
loop_
_entity.id
_entity.type
_entity.pdbx_description
1 polymer ?
#
loop_
_entity_poly.entity_id
_entity_poly.type
_entity_poly.pdbx_seq_one_letter_code
_entity_poly.pdbx_strand_id
1 'polypeptide(L)'
;MSTIVLTSVSGAPGVTTTAIGLGRVWPQSSLVVEDDTHHAMLAGYLRASQHAEPNLAAVANLTSTPTNAQTVWESIARPLPTDDPVGGLRRKGILGPPTPWSRAGIDPRWGFMLALWRQLEEAGIDTIIDLGRLATPLTSTPHLIAAPIVEDADMILVMIEATLRDIAGAHTMIEGLAEQMNLAGAYRRLGLLVHRGGQARGVAEFNDKEITSALRLPVIGAITHDPAGACLLYTSDAADEG
;
A
#
# COMPACT_ATOMS: atom_id res chain seq x y z
N MET A 1 4.60 -16.01 -1.31
CA MET A 1 4.84 -15.24 -0.10
C MET A 1 5.60 -14.04 -0.52
N SER A 2 5.12 -12.84 -0.21
CA SER A 2 5.61 -11.69 -0.95
C SER A 2 5.38 -10.38 -0.21
N THR A 3 6.24 -9.42 -0.49
CA THR A 3 6.01 -8.01 -0.21
C THR A 3 5.42 -7.34 -1.44
N ILE A 4 4.18 -6.86 -1.29
CA ILE A 4 3.44 -6.18 -2.35
C ILE A 4 3.33 -4.71 -1.99
N VAL A 5 3.65 -3.85 -2.93
CA VAL A 5 3.55 -2.40 -2.77
C VAL A 5 2.41 -1.88 -3.61
N LEU A 6 1.55 -1.06 -3.02
CA LEU A 6 0.52 -0.30 -3.72
C LEU A 6 0.89 1.18 -3.72
N THR A 7 0.73 1.81 -4.87
CA THR A 7 0.94 3.24 -5.01
C THR A 7 0.06 3.83 -6.11
N SER A 8 -0.03 5.13 -6.19
CA SER A 8 -0.76 5.84 -7.26
C SER A 8 0.00 7.05 -7.75
N VAL A 9 -0.40 7.51 -8.92
CA VAL A 9 0.14 8.71 -9.58
C VAL A 9 -0.61 9.96 -9.14
N SER A 10 -1.92 9.85 -9.09
CA SER A 10 -2.82 10.92 -8.68
C SER A 10 -3.45 10.58 -7.33
N GLY A 11 -3.63 11.57 -6.48
CA GLY A 11 -3.95 11.38 -5.07
C GLY A 11 -5.33 10.80 -4.74
N ALA A 12 -5.97 9.95 -5.57
CA ALA A 12 -7.33 9.55 -5.25
C ALA A 12 -7.87 8.18 -5.71
N PRO A 13 -7.15 7.25 -6.26
CA PRO A 13 -7.80 6.00 -6.69
C PRO A 13 -8.04 4.98 -5.56
N GLY A 14 -8.01 5.40 -4.28
CA GLY A 14 -8.34 4.51 -3.16
C GLY A 14 -7.24 3.49 -2.84
N VAL A 15 -5.96 3.88 -2.92
CA VAL A 15 -4.81 3.00 -2.62
C VAL A 15 -4.95 2.36 -1.25
N THR A 16 -5.17 3.17 -0.21
CA THR A 16 -5.33 2.69 1.18
C THR A 16 -6.54 1.76 1.32
N THR A 17 -7.68 2.15 0.75
CA THR A 17 -8.90 1.30 0.76
C THR A 17 -8.62 -0.05 0.10
N THR A 18 -7.89 -0.04 -1.01
CA THR A 18 -7.50 -1.26 -1.73
C THR A 18 -6.52 -2.09 -0.93
N ALA A 19 -5.51 -1.48 -0.30
CA ALA A 19 -4.55 -2.18 0.55
C ALA A 19 -5.24 -2.90 1.71
N ILE A 20 -6.18 -2.23 2.37
CA ILE A 20 -6.99 -2.81 3.46
C ILE A 20 -7.90 -3.92 2.93
N GLY A 21 -8.58 -3.67 1.81
CA GLY A 21 -9.44 -4.68 1.16
C GLY A 21 -8.66 -5.94 0.78
N LEU A 22 -7.49 -5.78 0.16
CA LEU A 22 -6.60 -6.89 -0.14
C LEU A 22 -6.15 -7.61 1.11
N GLY A 23 -5.72 -6.89 2.15
CA GLY A 23 -5.32 -7.48 3.42
C GLY A 23 -6.43 -8.32 4.07
N ARG A 24 -7.70 -7.90 3.93
CA ARG A 24 -8.86 -8.64 4.46
C ARG A 24 -9.17 -9.92 3.71
N VAL A 25 -8.99 -9.93 2.39
CA VAL A 25 -9.32 -11.09 1.54
C VAL A 25 -8.09 -11.92 1.16
N TRP A 26 -6.92 -11.55 1.65
CA TRP A 26 -5.67 -12.21 1.30
C TRP A 26 -5.72 -13.70 1.62
N PRO A 27 -5.23 -14.58 0.73
CA PRO A 27 -5.35 -16.04 0.91
C PRO A 27 -4.45 -16.60 2.02
N GLN A 28 -3.57 -15.78 2.58
CA GLN A 28 -2.68 -16.11 3.70
C GLN A 28 -2.82 -15.09 4.82
N SER A 29 -2.13 -15.29 5.94
CA SER A 29 -2.00 -14.23 6.94
C SER A 29 -1.32 -13.01 6.32
N SER A 30 -1.78 -11.83 6.66
CA SER A 30 -1.34 -10.60 6.01
C SER A 30 -1.06 -9.47 6.99
N LEU A 31 -0.09 -8.65 6.64
CA LEU A 31 0.24 -7.41 7.32
C LEU A 31 0.06 -6.24 6.34
N VAL A 32 -0.86 -5.34 6.63
CA VAL A 32 -0.99 -4.07 5.90
C VAL A 32 -0.16 -3.01 6.61
N VAL A 33 0.78 -2.40 5.91
CA VAL A 33 1.65 -1.34 6.44
C VAL A 33 1.30 -0.03 5.73
N GLU A 34 0.82 0.94 6.48
CA GLU A 34 0.54 2.28 5.95
C GLU A 34 1.81 3.13 5.98
N ASP A 35 2.27 3.56 4.82
CA ASP A 35 3.39 4.49 4.65
C ASP A 35 2.98 5.73 3.84
N ASP A 36 1.69 5.98 3.72
CA ASP A 36 1.17 7.22 3.14
C ASP A 36 1.43 8.40 4.08
N THR A 37 2.15 9.39 3.58
CA THR A 37 2.47 10.61 4.32
C THR A 37 1.40 11.68 4.24
N HIS A 38 0.44 11.53 3.36
CA HIS A 38 -0.59 12.53 3.11
C HIS A 38 -1.84 12.30 3.96
N HIS A 39 -2.15 11.04 4.26
CA HIS A 39 -3.37 10.67 4.95
C HIS A 39 -3.15 9.44 5.85
N ALA A 40 -3.43 9.57 7.13
CA ALA A 40 -3.46 8.45 8.07
C ALA A 40 -4.85 7.80 8.04
N MET A 41 -5.19 7.09 6.96
CA MET A 41 -6.52 6.52 6.77
C MET A 41 -6.72 5.19 7.50
N LEU A 42 -5.66 4.39 7.66
CA LEU A 42 -5.74 3.12 8.37
C LEU A 42 -6.19 3.31 9.83
N ALA A 43 -5.83 4.42 10.45
CA ALA A 43 -6.32 4.76 11.78
C ALA A 43 -7.85 4.83 11.85
N GLY A 44 -8.50 5.39 10.83
CA GLY A 44 -9.97 5.41 10.72
C GLY A 44 -10.57 4.01 10.66
N TYR A 45 -10.01 3.13 9.83
CA TYR A 45 -10.46 1.74 9.72
C TYR A 45 -10.27 0.94 11.00
N LEU A 46 -9.21 1.21 11.76
CA LEU A 46 -8.92 0.55 13.02
C LEU A 46 -9.56 1.28 14.23
N ARG A 47 -10.42 2.26 13.98
CA ARG A 47 -11.02 3.12 15.04
C ARG A 47 -10.02 3.66 16.03
N ALA A 48 -8.82 3.95 15.55
CA ALA A 48 -7.72 4.49 16.34
C ALA A 48 -7.58 5.99 16.11
N SER A 49 -6.99 6.70 17.06
CA SER A 49 -6.55 8.08 16.82
C SER A 49 -5.46 8.12 15.75
N GLN A 50 -5.42 9.18 14.95
CA GLN A 50 -4.33 9.41 13.99
C GLN A 50 -2.95 9.47 14.67
N HIS A 51 -2.90 9.79 15.95
CA HIS A 51 -1.68 9.79 16.76
C HIS A 51 -1.55 8.54 17.65
N ALA A 52 -2.35 7.49 17.35
CA ALA A 52 -2.31 6.28 18.16
C ALA A 52 -0.96 5.58 18.04
N GLU A 53 -0.44 5.18 19.16
CA GLU A 53 0.73 4.32 19.25
C GLU A 53 0.31 2.90 19.70
N PRO A 54 1.07 1.87 19.30
CA PRO A 54 2.22 1.90 18.40
C PRO A 54 1.83 2.12 16.94
N ASN A 55 2.75 2.69 16.16
CA ASN A 55 2.65 2.96 14.72
C ASN A 55 3.97 2.63 14.00
N LEU A 56 4.11 2.95 12.72
CA LEU A 56 5.32 2.66 11.93
C LEU A 56 6.59 3.29 12.52
N ALA A 57 6.49 4.45 13.16
CA ALA A 57 7.64 5.06 13.84
C ALA A 57 8.10 4.22 15.05
N ALA A 58 7.17 3.54 15.73
CA ALA A 58 7.54 2.62 16.80
C ALA A 58 8.36 1.43 16.26
N VAL A 59 7.99 0.87 15.10
CA VAL A 59 8.80 -0.17 14.43
C VAL A 59 10.20 0.36 14.09
N ALA A 60 10.27 1.54 13.49
CA ALA A 60 11.53 2.16 13.12
C ALA A 60 12.45 2.40 14.33
N ASN A 61 11.90 2.63 15.51
CA ASN A 61 12.65 2.84 16.74
C ASN A 61 13.19 1.56 17.40
N LEU A 62 12.77 0.37 16.94
CA LEU A 62 13.25 -0.90 17.47
C LEU A 62 14.69 -1.25 17.06
N THR A 63 15.32 -0.48 16.18
CA THR A 63 16.68 -0.75 15.68
C THR A 63 17.76 -0.88 16.77
N SER A 64 17.50 -0.37 17.97
CA SER A 64 18.43 -0.42 19.11
C SER A 64 18.22 -1.64 20.03
N THR A 65 17.19 -2.45 19.78
CA THR A 65 16.82 -3.59 20.62
C THR A 65 16.89 -4.87 19.80
N PRO A 66 17.37 -6.01 20.34
CA PRO A 66 17.24 -7.29 19.66
C PRO A 66 15.75 -7.58 19.45
N THR A 67 15.28 -7.33 18.25
CA THR A 67 13.86 -7.44 17.91
C THR A 67 13.72 -8.42 16.76
N ASN A 68 12.74 -9.30 16.88
CA ASN A 68 12.32 -10.17 15.79
C ASN A 68 10.96 -9.72 15.24
N ALA A 69 10.62 -10.19 14.09
CA ALA A 69 9.35 -9.89 13.43
C ALA A 69 8.14 -10.33 14.25
N GLN A 70 8.27 -11.37 15.09
CA GLN A 70 7.22 -11.83 15.99
C GLN A 70 6.83 -10.74 17.01
N THR A 71 7.79 -10.00 17.55
CA THR A 71 7.50 -8.88 18.46
C THR A 71 6.70 -7.79 17.76
N VAL A 72 7.07 -7.44 16.51
CA VAL A 72 6.31 -6.47 15.73
C VAL A 72 4.88 -6.98 15.48
N TRP A 73 4.76 -8.23 15.08
CA TRP A 73 3.48 -8.86 14.80
C TRP A 73 2.56 -8.88 16.02
N GLU A 74 3.06 -9.26 17.18
CA GLU A 74 2.22 -9.43 18.37
C GLU A 74 1.96 -8.12 19.14
N SER A 75 2.93 -7.21 19.15
CA SER A 75 2.88 -6.02 20.04
C SER A 75 2.59 -4.71 19.31
N ILE A 76 2.88 -4.61 18.02
CA ILE A 76 2.72 -3.36 17.26
C ILE A 76 1.56 -3.47 16.28
N ALA A 77 1.49 -4.58 15.52
CA ALA A 77 0.46 -4.75 14.52
C ALA A 77 -0.91 -5.00 15.15
N ARG A 78 -1.90 -4.25 14.71
CA ARG A 78 -3.30 -4.29 15.20
C ARG A 78 -4.13 -5.22 14.32
N PRO A 79 -5.07 -6.00 14.87
CA PRO A 79 -6.00 -6.76 14.06
C PRO A 79 -6.76 -5.87 13.07
N LEU A 80 -6.88 -6.29 11.82
CA LEU A 80 -7.82 -5.67 10.89
C LEU A 80 -9.22 -6.15 11.23
N PRO A 81 -10.24 -5.29 11.15
CA PRO A 81 -11.64 -5.71 11.27
C PRO A 81 -11.95 -6.72 10.17
N THR A 82 -12.33 -7.92 10.54
CA THR A 82 -12.73 -8.97 9.61
C THR A 82 -14.01 -9.60 10.14
N ASP A 83 -15.03 -9.70 9.29
CA ASP A 83 -16.33 -10.25 9.67
C ASP A 83 -16.29 -11.77 9.86
N ASP A 84 -15.22 -12.41 9.41
CA ASP A 84 -15.04 -13.86 9.55
C ASP A 84 -13.56 -14.24 9.60
N PRO A 85 -13.07 -14.82 10.71
CA PRO A 85 -11.73 -15.38 10.78
C PRO A 85 -11.66 -16.71 10.01
N VAL A 86 -11.78 -16.65 8.69
CA VAL A 86 -11.74 -17.83 7.83
C VAL A 86 -10.41 -18.57 8.02
N GLY A 87 -10.48 -19.80 8.48
CA GLY A 87 -9.37 -20.74 8.45
C GLY A 87 -8.19 -20.43 9.38
N GLY A 88 -8.39 -19.62 10.44
CA GLY A 88 -7.32 -19.28 11.39
C GLY A 88 -6.29 -18.29 10.85
N LEU A 89 -6.54 -17.69 9.68
CA LEU A 89 -5.69 -16.65 9.10
C LEU A 89 -5.75 -15.38 9.96
N ARG A 90 -4.58 -14.81 10.23
CA ARG A 90 -4.46 -13.57 10.98
C ARG A 90 -4.17 -12.41 10.03
N ARG A 91 -4.93 -11.35 10.16
CA ARG A 91 -4.83 -10.13 9.34
C ARG A 91 -4.63 -8.93 10.24
N LYS A 92 -3.51 -8.25 10.06
CA LYS A 92 -3.13 -7.12 10.91
C LYS A 92 -2.71 -5.92 10.09
N GLY A 93 -2.71 -4.74 10.73
CA GLY A 93 -2.23 -3.50 10.14
C GLY A 93 -1.31 -2.74 11.08
N ILE A 94 -0.36 -2.01 10.51
CA ILE A 94 0.50 -1.05 11.20
C ILE A 94 0.12 0.34 10.72
N LEU A 95 -0.27 1.19 11.68
CA LEU A 95 -0.62 2.57 11.42
C LEU A 95 0.56 3.35 10.83
N GLY A 96 0.29 4.21 9.90
CA GLY A 96 1.26 5.11 9.29
C GLY A 96 1.86 6.12 10.27
N PRO A 97 2.84 6.89 9.81
CA PRO A 97 3.42 7.96 10.60
C PRO A 97 2.37 9.05 10.84
N PRO A 98 2.25 9.56 12.08
CA PRO A 98 1.19 10.51 12.45
C PRO A 98 1.33 11.87 11.77
N THR A 99 2.51 12.18 11.27
CA THR A 99 2.80 13.44 10.56
C THR A 99 3.85 13.21 9.46
N PRO A 100 3.87 14.04 8.41
CA PRO A 100 4.94 13.99 7.41
C PRO A 100 6.35 14.14 8.00
N TRP A 101 6.49 14.87 9.10
CA TRP A 101 7.76 15.07 9.79
C TRP A 101 8.26 13.83 10.52
N SER A 102 7.35 12.97 10.98
CA SER A 102 7.69 11.69 11.62
C SER A 102 8.39 10.75 10.65
N ARG A 103 8.15 10.92 9.36
CA ARG A 103 8.76 10.13 8.30
C ARG A 103 10.28 10.29 8.23
N ALA A 104 10.80 11.49 8.45
CA ALA A 104 12.24 11.73 8.43
C ALA A 104 13.04 10.79 9.37
N GLY A 105 12.40 10.31 10.45
CA GLY A 105 12.97 9.33 11.36
C GLY A 105 12.80 7.87 10.89
N ILE A 106 11.84 7.61 10.00
CA ILE A 106 11.52 6.28 9.47
C ILE A 106 12.41 5.96 8.27
N ASP A 107 12.56 6.90 7.34
CA ASP A 107 13.21 6.69 6.07
C ASP A 107 14.60 6.04 6.13
N PRO A 108 15.52 6.44 7.00
CA PRO A 108 16.83 5.80 7.09
C PRO A 108 16.78 4.36 7.64
N ARG A 109 15.61 3.90 8.08
CA ARG A 109 15.44 2.60 8.77
C ARG A 109 14.69 1.56 7.94
N TRP A 110 14.33 1.89 6.71
CA TRP A 110 13.64 0.96 5.83
C TRP A 110 14.39 -0.35 5.62
N GLY A 111 15.70 -0.33 5.46
CA GLY A 111 16.48 -1.57 5.35
C GLY A 111 16.29 -2.52 6.54
N PHE A 112 16.19 -1.98 7.76
CA PHE A 112 15.89 -2.77 8.95
C PHE A 112 14.44 -3.29 8.93
N MET A 113 13.48 -2.46 8.60
CA MET A 113 12.07 -2.86 8.56
C MET A 113 11.83 -3.93 7.49
N LEU A 114 12.43 -3.79 6.32
CA LEU A 114 12.34 -4.81 5.26
C LEU A 114 12.91 -6.16 5.71
N ALA A 115 13.99 -6.15 6.49
CA ALA A 115 14.51 -7.40 7.09
C ALA A 115 13.50 -8.03 8.07
N LEU A 116 12.71 -7.23 8.80
CA LEU A 116 11.62 -7.73 9.63
C LEU A 116 10.47 -8.30 8.78
N TRP A 117 10.13 -7.63 7.68
CA TRP A 117 9.08 -8.14 6.77
C TRP A 117 9.46 -9.47 6.14
N ARG A 118 10.72 -9.67 5.79
CA ARG A 118 11.23 -10.98 5.30
C ARG A 118 11.12 -12.08 6.36
N GLN A 119 11.36 -11.78 7.63
CA GLN A 119 11.12 -12.75 8.71
C GLN A 119 9.63 -13.10 8.86
N LEU A 120 8.73 -12.13 8.67
CA LEU A 120 7.28 -12.42 8.65
C LEU A 120 6.91 -13.30 7.47
N GLU A 121 7.50 -13.04 6.31
CA GLU A 121 7.32 -13.85 5.12
C GLU A 121 7.74 -15.31 5.35
N GLU A 122 8.91 -15.54 5.99
CA GLU A 122 9.36 -16.87 6.39
C GLU A 122 8.38 -17.56 7.35
N ALA A 123 7.66 -16.78 8.15
CA ALA A 123 6.60 -17.25 9.02
C ALA A 123 5.22 -17.42 8.33
N GLY A 124 5.14 -17.21 7.02
CA GLY A 124 3.90 -17.37 6.23
C GLY A 124 2.97 -16.15 6.28
N ILE A 125 3.50 -14.96 6.54
CA ILE A 125 2.75 -13.71 6.60
C ILE A 125 3.21 -12.81 5.45
N ASP A 126 2.30 -12.53 4.52
CA ASP A 126 2.59 -11.63 3.40
C ASP A 126 2.40 -10.16 3.83
N THR A 127 3.24 -9.25 3.29
CA THR A 127 3.18 -7.84 3.62
C THR A 127 2.64 -7.02 2.44
N ILE A 128 1.67 -6.16 2.72
CA ILE A 128 1.06 -5.24 1.76
C ILE A 128 1.38 -3.83 2.23
N ILE A 129 2.21 -3.10 1.47
CA ILE A 129 2.65 -1.76 1.81
C ILE A 129 1.85 -0.73 1.01
N ASP A 130 1.14 0.12 1.71
CA ASP A 130 0.47 1.28 1.16
C ASP A 130 1.43 2.47 1.15
N LEU A 131 1.98 2.81 -0.01
CA LEU A 131 2.80 4.01 -0.19
C LEU A 131 1.99 5.27 -0.50
N GLY A 132 0.66 5.11 -0.65
CA GLY A 132 -0.19 6.21 -1.07
C GLY A 132 0.23 6.75 -2.44
N ARG A 133 0.38 8.06 -2.52
CA ARG A 133 0.79 8.75 -3.74
C ARG A 133 2.29 8.91 -3.80
N LEU A 134 2.93 8.36 -4.82
CA LEU A 134 4.30 8.71 -5.17
C LEU A 134 4.31 10.06 -5.89
N ALA A 135 4.88 11.06 -5.23
CA ALA A 135 5.05 12.37 -5.84
C ALA A 135 6.12 12.28 -6.94
N THR A 136 5.78 12.75 -8.14
CA THR A 136 6.73 13.02 -9.20
C THR A 136 7.14 14.51 -9.19
N PRO A 137 8.38 14.85 -9.50
CA PRO A 137 9.43 14.03 -10.08
C PRO A 137 10.25 13.29 -9.02
N LEU A 138 10.58 12.06 -9.31
CA LEU A 138 11.55 11.25 -8.55
C LEU A 138 12.96 11.89 -8.54
N THR A 139 13.14 13.02 -9.19
CA THR A 139 14.43 13.68 -9.39
C THR A 139 14.82 14.76 -8.38
N SER A 140 13.93 15.16 -7.48
CA SER A 140 14.22 16.18 -6.46
C SER A 140 14.27 15.58 -5.07
N THR A 141 15.37 15.44 -4.49
CA THR A 141 15.89 14.96 -3.20
C THR A 141 15.05 14.13 -2.20
N PRO A 142 13.78 14.17 -1.99
CA PRO A 142 13.11 13.28 -1.03
C PRO A 142 12.87 11.83 -1.50
N HIS A 143 13.31 11.47 -2.66
CA HIS A 143 12.96 10.33 -3.45
C HIS A 143 13.62 9.04 -3.12
N LEU A 144 14.72 9.13 -2.51
CA LEU A 144 15.45 7.99 -1.97
C LEU A 144 14.64 7.28 -0.85
N ILE A 145 13.55 7.85 -0.46
CA ILE A 145 12.72 7.41 0.66
C ILE A 145 12.01 6.10 0.37
N ALA A 146 11.39 6.00 -0.79
CA ALA A 146 10.71 4.79 -1.21
C ALA A 146 11.64 3.78 -1.92
N ALA A 147 12.88 4.19 -2.26
CA ALA A 147 13.79 3.36 -3.02
C ALA A 147 14.00 1.97 -2.40
N PRO A 148 14.35 1.84 -1.11
CA PRO A 148 14.53 0.52 -0.52
C PRO A 148 13.28 -0.35 -0.58
N ILE A 149 12.10 0.24 -0.40
CA ILE A 149 10.82 -0.49 -0.47
C ILE A 149 10.57 -0.99 -1.89
N VAL A 150 10.75 -0.10 -2.87
CA VAL A 150 10.54 -0.40 -4.29
C VAL A 150 11.55 -1.43 -4.80
N GLU A 151 12.79 -1.34 -4.37
CA GLU A 151 13.86 -2.28 -4.75
C GLU A 151 13.63 -3.68 -4.17
N ASP A 152 13.08 -3.78 -2.97
CA ASP A 152 12.85 -5.06 -2.27
C ASP A 152 11.50 -5.71 -2.60
N ALA A 153 10.51 -4.96 -3.07
CA ALA A 153 9.18 -5.47 -3.36
C ALA A 153 9.17 -6.57 -4.42
N ASP A 154 8.41 -7.63 -4.18
CA ASP A 154 8.19 -8.69 -5.18
C ASP A 154 7.22 -8.23 -6.27
N MET A 155 6.27 -7.35 -5.90
CA MET A 155 5.31 -6.77 -6.84
C MET A 155 4.98 -5.33 -6.44
N ILE A 156 4.94 -4.46 -7.44
CA ILE A 156 4.51 -3.07 -7.30
C ILE A 156 3.26 -2.87 -8.16
N LEU A 157 2.16 -2.53 -7.51
CA LEU A 157 0.88 -2.27 -8.15
C LEU A 157 0.65 -0.77 -8.22
N VAL A 158 0.69 -0.25 -9.43
CA VAL A 158 0.40 1.16 -9.71
C VAL A 158 -1.08 1.31 -9.99
N MET A 159 -1.77 2.01 -9.11
CA MET A 159 -3.19 2.30 -9.26
C MET A 159 -3.39 3.57 -10.09
N ILE A 160 -4.25 3.46 -11.09
CA ILE A 160 -4.62 4.55 -12.00
C ILE A 160 -6.13 4.57 -12.23
N GLU A 161 -6.67 5.74 -12.53
CA GLU A 161 -7.95 5.85 -13.20
C GLU A 161 -7.76 5.64 -14.71
N ALA A 162 -8.80 5.14 -15.40
CA ALA A 162 -8.75 4.91 -16.84
C ALA A 162 -8.86 6.23 -17.65
N THR A 163 -8.11 7.26 -17.26
CA THR A 163 -8.13 8.59 -17.85
C THR A 163 -6.80 8.93 -18.52
N LEU A 164 -6.84 9.82 -19.51
CA LEU A 164 -5.62 10.31 -20.17
C LEU A 164 -4.63 10.95 -19.18
N ARG A 165 -5.15 11.67 -18.19
CA ARG A 165 -4.33 12.32 -17.16
C ARG A 165 -3.53 11.30 -16.37
N ASP A 166 -4.19 10.25 -15.89
CA ASP A 166 -3.55 9.24 -15.05
C ASP A 166 -2.60 8.36 -15.87
N ILE A 167 -2.98 8.04 -17.12
CA ILE A 167 -2.11 7.29 -18.03
C ILE A 167 -0.82 8.09 -18.30
N ALA A 168 -0.93 9.39 -18.59
CA ALA A 168 0.24 10.23 -18.84
C ALA A 168 1.13 10.35 -17.59
N GLY A 169 0.53 10.54 -16.40
CA GLY A 169 1.25 10.59 -15.15
C GLY A 169 1.93 9.26 -14.81
N ALA A 170 1.22 8.13 -15.04
CA ALA A 170 1.75 6.80 -14.83
C ALA A 170 2.96 6.50 -15.74
N HIS A 171 2.92 6.94 -16.99
CA HIS A 171 4.04 6.77 -17.91
C HIS A 171 5.33 7.38 -17.32
N THR A 172 5.27 8.63 -16.88
CA THR A 172 6.42 9.31 -16.28
C THR A 172 6.89 8.62 -14.99
N MET A 173 5.97 8.17 -14.15
CA MET A 173 6.30 7.50 -12.89
C MET A 173 6.94 6.13 -13.16
N ILE A 174 6.41 5.35 -14.09
CA ILE A 174 6.92 4.02 -14.45
C ILE A 174 8.33 4.13 -15.02
N GLU A 175 8.59 5.12 -15.88
CA GLU A 175 9.94 5.38 -16.40
C GLU A 175 10.91 5.71 -15.28
N GLY A 176 10.53 6.59 -14.34
CA GLY A 176 11.35 6.92 -13.19
C GLY A 176 11.60 5.73 -12.24
N LEU A 177 10.59 4.92 -11.97
CA LEU A 177 10.74 3.68 -11.20
C LEU A 177 11.67 2.69 -11.91
N ALA A 178 11.50 2.50 -13.20
CA ALA A 178 12.32 1.59 -13.99
C ALA A 178 13.79 2.04 -14.03
N GLU A 179 14.05 3.33 -14.15
CA GLU A 179 15.40 3.90 -14.09
C GLU A 179 16.04 3.66 -12.72
N GLN A 180 15.31 3.91 -11.64
CA GLN A 180 15.78 3.74 -10.28
C GLN A 180 16.07 2.27 -9.93
N MET A 181 15.25 1.34 -10.41
CA MET A 181 15.39 -0.11 -10.18
C MET A 181 16.40 -0.79 -11.12
N ASN A 182 17.20 -0.03 -11.86
CA ASN A 182 18.17 -0.55 -12.82
C ASN A 182 17.58 -1.51 -13.88
N LEU A 183 16.43 -1.13 -14.39
CA LEU A 183 15.71 -1.50 -15.63
C LEU A 183 15.42 -2.97 -15.96
N ALA A 184 16.36 -3.88 -15.89
CA ALA A 184 16.19 -5.20 -16.51
C ALA A 184 15.17 -6.12 -15.80
N GLY A 185 14.90 -5.90 -14.53
CA GLY A 185 13.94 -6.67 -13.71
C GLY A 185 12.68 -5.90 -13.32
N ALA A 186 12.71 -4.57 -13.43
CA ALA A 186 11.65 -3.69 -12.91
C ALA A 186 10.28 -3.99 -13.54
N TYR A 187 10.22 -4.06 -14.85
CA TYR A 187 8.96 -4.31 -15.58
C TYR A 187 8.28 -5.64 -15.26
N ARG A 188 9.04 -6.64 -14.77
CA ARG A 188 8.46 -7.92 -14.36
C ARG A 188 7.73 -7.86 -13.03
N ARG A 189 8.06 -6.86 -12.20
CA ARG A 189 7.48 -6.65 -10.88
C ARG A 189 6.42 -5.54 -10.86
N LEU A 190 6.27 -4.80 -11.97
CA LEU A 190 5.30 -3.74 -12.11
C LEU A 190 4.00 -4.25 -12.73
N GLY A 191 2.88 -3.85 -12.17
CA GLY A 191 1.56 -4.12 -12.72
C GLY A 191 0.60 -2.96 -12.46
N LEU A 192 -0.47 -2.91 -13.23
CA LEU A 192 -1.48 -1.87 -13.14
C LEU A 192 -2.75 -2.41 -12.48
N LEU A 193 -3.27 -1.66 -11.52
CA LEU A 193 -4.65 -1.78 -11.03
C LEU A 193 -5.44 -0.59 -11.55
N VAL A 194 -6.51 -0.85 -12.29
CA VAL A 194 -7.31 0.20 -12.91
C VAL A 194 -8.58 0.44 -12.08
N HIS A 195 -8.72 1.64 -11.54
CA HIS A 195 -9.95 2.07 -10.90
C HIS A 195 -10.95 2.55 -11.95
N ARG A 196 -12.15 1.96 -11.95
CA ARG A 196 -13.18 2.19 -12.97
C ARG A 196 -14.47 2.70 -12.36
N GLY A 197 -15.20 3.50 -13.14
CA GLY A 197 -16.54 3.99 -12.80
C GLY A 197 -16.54 5.19 -11.84
N GLY A 198 -15.39 5.75 -11.48
CA GLY A 198 -15.30 6.97 -10.66
C GLY A 198 -15.43 8.27 -11.44
N GLN A 199 -15.52 8.19 -12.78
CA GLN A 199 -15.51 9.36 -13.63
C GLN A 199 -16.87 10.04 -13.73
N ALA A 200 -16.84 11.36 -13.97
CA ALA A 200 -18.05 12.11 -14.27
C ALA A 200 -18.74 11.55 -15.54
N ARG A 201 -20.08 11.61 -15.58
CA ARG A 201 -20.85 11.14 -16.74
C ARG A 201 -20.34 11.78 -18.03
N GLY A 202 -20.06 10.96 -19.04
CA GLY A 202 -19.62 11.40 -20.36
C GLY A 202 -18.09 11.46 -20.56
N VAL A 203 -17.29 11.15 -19.55
CA VAL A 203 -15.85 10.94 -19.72
C VAL A 203 -15.62 9.52 -20.22
N ALA A 204 -14.98 9.39 -21.38
CA ALA A 204 -14.63 8.09 -21.94
C ALA A 204 -13.47 7.49 -21.13
N GLU A 205 -13.64 6.27 -20.69
CA GLU A 205 -12.57 5.49 -20.07
C GLU A 205 -11.81 4.71 -21.12
N PHE A 206 -10.50 4.66 -20.98
CA PHE A 206 -9.63 3.80 -21.80
C PHE A 206 -9.82 2.33 -21.39
N ASN A 207 -9.83 1.43 -22.36
CA ASN A 207 -9.88 0.00 -22.09
C ASN A 207 -8.49 -0.57 -21.71
N ASP A 208 -8.47 -1.81 -21.20
CA ASP A 208 -7.22 -2.42 -20.71
C ASP A 208 -6.16 -2.59 -21.79
N LYS A 209 -6.57 -2.83 -23.05
CA LYS A 209 -5.63 -2.96 -24.17
C LYS A 209 -4.96 -1.63 -24.51
N GLU A 210 -5.73 -0.56 -24.50
CA GLU A 210 -5.22 0.79 -24.73
C GLU A 210 -4.25 1.20 -23.62
N ILE A 211 -4.62 0.96 -22.35
CA ILE A 211 -3.77 1.24 -21.19
C ILE A 211 -2.48 0.42 -21.25
N THR A 212 -2.58 -0.90 -21.46
CA THR A 212 -1.42 -1.79 -21.59
C THR A 212 -0.50 -1.37 -22.74
N SER A 213 -1.07 -0.95 -23.86
CA SER A 213 -0.29 -0.49 -25.02
C SER A 213 0.44 0.83 -24.71
N ALA A 214 -0.23 1.76 -24.03
CA ALA A 214 0.35 3.05 -23.69
C ALA A 214 1.46 2.95 -22.64
N LEU A 215 1.26 2.14 -21.61
CA LEU A 215 2.17 2.05 -20.46
C LEU A 215 3.17 0.88 -20.54
N ARG A 216 2.99 -0.02 -21.49
CA ARG A 216 3.81 -1.25 -21.67
C ARG A 216 3.86 -2.13 -20.42
N LEU A 217 2.82 -2.04 -19.59
CA LEU A 217 2.64 -2.85 -18.38
C LEU A 217 1.32 -3.59 -18.44
N PRO A 218 1.23 -4.81 -17.87
CA PRO A 218 -0.01 -5.54 -17.81
C PRO A 218 -1.01 -4.86 -16.87
N VAL A 219 -2.26 -4.77 -17.28
CA VAL A 219 -3.38 -4.55 -16.35
C VAL A 219 -3.64 -5.88 -15.65
N ILE A 220 -3.35 -5.94 -14.36
CA ILE A 220 -3.49 -7.15 -13.53
C ILE A 220 -4.92 -7.31 -13.03
N GLY A 221 -5.60 -6.19 -12.80
CA GLY A 221 -6.97 -6.19 -12.32
C GLY A 221 -7.63 -4.82 -12.43
N ALA A 222 -8.93 -4.83 -12.21
CA ALA A 222 -9.73 -3.60 -12.13
C ALA A 222 -10.51 -3.57 -10.82
N ILE A 223 -10.62 -2.37 -10.25
CA ILE A 223 -11.41 -2.10 -9.05
C ILE A 223 -12.54 -1.18 -9.46
N THR A 224 -13.75 -1.62 -9.24
CA THR A 224 -14.95 -0.81 -9.53
C THR A 224 -15.13 0.25 -8.44
N HIS A 225 -15.48 1.45 -8.84
CA HIS A 225 -15.87 2.50 -7.91
C HIS A 225 -17.10 2.06 -7.12
N ASP A 226 -16.90 1.78 -5.85
CA ASP A 226 -17.96 1.39 -4.92
C ASP A 226 -17.83 2.18 -3.61
N PRO A 227 -18.37 3.41 -3.56
CA PRO A 227 -18.31 4.21 -2.34
C PRO A 227 -19.14 3.61 -1.20
N ALA A 228 -20.18 2.82 -1.50
CA ALA A 228 -20.96 2.16 -0.46
C ALA A 228 -20.18 1.03 0.18
N GLY A 229 -19.52 0.17 -0.62
CA GLY A 229 -18.63 -0.87 -0.12
C GLY A 229 -17.43 -0.31 0.64
N ALA A 230 -16.84 0.80 0.15
CA ALA A 230 -15.79 1.48 0.89
C ALA A 230 -16.27 1.98 2.26
N CYS A 231 -17.47 2.57 2.34
CA CYS A 231 -18.07 2.98 3.62
C CYS A 231 -18.30 1.80 4.57
N LEU A 232 -18.71 0.64 4.07
CA LEU A 232 -18.90 -0.55 4.90
C LEU A 232 -17.59 -1.03 5.56
N LEU A 233 -16.45 -0.82 4.93
CA LEU A 233 -15.17 -1.11 5.57
C LEU A 233 -14.93 -0.29 6.84
N TYR A 234 -15.56 0.90 6.95
CA TYR A 234 -15.46 1.75 8.15
C TYR A 234 -16.55 1.43 9.20
N THR A 235 -17.66 0.81 8.80
CA THR A 235 -18.87 0.75 9.63
C THR A 235 -19.31 -0.66 9.99
N SER A 236 -18.64 -1.70 9.52
CA SER A 236 -19.08 -3.10 9.63
C SER A 236 -19.29 -3.61 11.07
N ASP A 237 -18.84 -2.87 12.09
CA ASP A 237 -19.07 -3.23 13.51
C ASP A 237 -20.09 -2.32 14.23
N ALA A 238 -20.75 -1.42 13.54
CA ALA A 238 -21.72 -0.52 14.19
C ALA A 238 -23.04 -1.24 14.53
N ALA A 239 -23.22 -2.47 14.05
CA ALA A 239 -24.46 -3.23 14.21
C ALA A 239 -24.49 -4.13 15.47
N ASP A 240 -23.34 -4.37 16.11
CA ASP A 240 -23.25 -5.29 17.26
C ASP A 240 -23.30 -4.61 18.64
N GLU A 241 -23.48 -3.29 18.73
CA GLU A 241 -23.66 -2.56 19.98
C GLU A 241 -25.14 -2.11 20.19
N GLY A 242 -26.08 -2.93 19.84
CA GLY A 242 -27.53 -2.72 20.07
C GLY A 242 -28.13 -3.72 21.04
#